data_03f9df02760a56cc667200cdd2335637
#
_entry.id   03f9df02760a56cc667200cdd2335637
#
_cell.length_a   1.000
_cell.length_b   1.000
_cell.length_c   1.000
_cell.angle_alpha   90.00
_cell.angle_beta   90.00
_cell.angle_gamma   90.00
#
_symmetry.space_group_name_H-M   'P 1'
#
loop_
_entity.id
_entity.type
_entity.pdbx_description
1 polymer ?
#
loop_
_entity_poly.entity_id
_entity_poly.type
_entity_poly.pdbx_seq_one_letter_code
_entity_poly.pdbx_strand_id
1 'polypeptide(L)'
;MTLKDQSSCDFGKHVLPYCKEKGERLFAYEYNGYWKDVGTLGSYWEANMELIDIIPEFNLYEEFWKIYTKGDIIPPQYISAEAVTDRCLIGEGAEIYGEVHNSVIGPNVVIGKGSVIRDSIIMRNSTIGEGVQMDKAIIAEDVTIGNNVVLGCGEEAPNVLKPAVYSFGIATVGERSVIPDNVRIGKNTAISGITTPDRKSVV
;
A
#
# COMPACT_ATOMS: atom_id res chain seq x y z
N MET A 1 30.24 19.33 18.65
CA MET A 1 29.64 18.86 17.38
C MET A 1 28.36 19.66 17.15
N THR A 2 28.24 20.38 16.08
CA THR A 2 27.02 21.17 15.79
C THR A 2 26.10 20.34 14.90
N LEU A 3 24.79 20.51 15.00
CA LEU A 3 23.81 19.82 14.14
C LEU A 3 24.05 20.06 12.62
N LYS A 4 24.80 21.14 12.29
CA LYS A 4 25.17 21.50 10.92
C LYS A 4 26.26 20.61 10.30
N ASP A 5 27.01 19.88 11.11
CA ASP A 5 28.14 19.07 10.65
C ASP A 5 27.73 17.60 10.34
N GLN A 6 26.44 17.31 10.37
CA GLN A 6 25.92 15.95 10.13
C GLN A 6 25.30 15.85 8.73
N SER A 7 25.61 14.77 8.02
CA SER A 7 25.06 14.45 6.70
C SER A 7 23.55 14.14 6.72
N SER A 8 23.02 13.79 7.90
CA SER A 8 21.60 13.58 8.15
C SER A 8 21.25 13.99 9.57
N CYS A 9 20.07 14.55 9.78
CA CYS A 9 19.59 14.99 11.07
C CYS A 9 18.26 14.31 11.38
N ASP A 10 18.26 13.46 12.42
CA ASP A 10 17.08 12.80 12.95
C ASP A 10 16.63 13.50 14.23
N PHE A 11 15.33 13.72 14.36
CA PHE A 11 14.78 14.51 15.47
C PHE A 11 14.99 13.79 16.82
N GLY A 12 14.70 12.49 16.89
CA GLY A 12 14.81 11.70 18.10
C GLY A 12 16.26 11.36 18.47
N LYS A 13 17.11 11.05 17.47
CA LYS A 13 18.48 10.60 17.70
C LYS A 13 19.48 11.75 17.87
N HIS A 14 19.22 12.91 17.26
CA HIS A 14 20.17 14.01 17.21
C HIS A 14 19.66 15.29 17.87
N VAL A 15 18.45 15.77 17.49
CA VAL A 15 17.96 17.07 17.95
C VAL A 15 17.60 17.06 19.43
N LEU A 16 16.78 16.09 19.87
CA LEU A 16 16.37 16.04 21.27
C LEU A 16 17.53 15.80 22.24
N PRO A 17 18.47 14.85 21.99
CA PRO A 17 19.67 14.72 22.82
C PRO A 17 20.54 15.96 22.86
N TYR A 18 20.74 16.61 21.72
CA TYR A 18 21.50 17.87 21.66
C TYR A 18 20.87 18.98 22.50
N CYS A 19 19.55 19.19 22.38
CA CYS A 19 18.82 20.17 23.20
C CYS A 19 18.95 19.87 24.70
N LYS A 20 18.87 18.58 25.05
CA LYS A 20 19.04 18.13 26.45
C LYS A 20 20.45 18.42 26.97
N GLU A 21 21.49 18.15 26.18
CA GLU A 21 22.88 18.50 26.53
C GLU A 21 23.11 20.01 26.70
N LYS A 22 22.42 20.82 25.91
CA LYS A 22 22.50 22.29 26.01
C LYS A 22 21.71 22.87 27.16
N GLY A 23 20.99 22.03 27.93
CA GLY A 23 20.16 22.50 29.05
C GLY A 23 18.90 23.24 28.61
N GLU A 24 18.48 23.03 27.36
CA GLU A 24 17.22 23.57 26.85
C GLU A 24 16.02 22.95 27.59
N ARG A 25 14.97 23.72 27.77
CA ARG A 25 13.76 23.25 28.44
C ARG A 25 12.93 22.40 27.47
N LEU A 26 12.91 21.08 27.70
CA LEU A 26 12.11 20.12 26.94
C LEU A 26 10.84 19.80 27.73
N PHE A 27 9.71 19.82 27.04
CA PHE A 27 8.40 19.48 27.58
C PHE A 27 7.79 18.36 26.75
N ALA A 28 7.18 17.37 27.41
CA ALA A 28 6.38 16.34 26.77
C ALA A 28 4.93 16.78 26.73
N TYR A 29 4.28 16.62 25.59
CA TYR A 29 2.85 16.76 25.42
C TYR A 29 2.26 15.38 25.12
N GLU A 30 1.33 14.94 25.96
CA GLU A 30 0.63 13.69 25.75
C GLU A 30 -0.50 13.90 24.74
N TYR A 31 -0.40 13.22 23.60
CA TYR A 31 -1.39 13.27 22.53
C TYR A 31 -2.31 12.05 22.64
N ASN A 32 -3.61 12.29 22.83
CA ASN A 32 -4.64 11.24 23.02
C ASN A 32 -5.46 10.98 21.74
N GLY A 33 -5.03 11.48 20.57
CA GLY A 33 -5.68 11.23 19.29
C GLY A 33 -5.06 10.04 18.55
N TYR A 34 -5.59 9.75 17.36
CA TYR A 34 -5.04 8.72 16.49
C TYR A 34 -3.59 9.07 16.07
N TRP A 35 -2.70 8.16 16.31
CA TRP A 35 -1.32 8.24 15.83
C TRP A 35 -0.81 6.83 15.46
N LYS A 36 -0.26 6.67 14.26
CA LYS A 36 0.31 5.39 13.82
C LYS A 36 1.63 5.61 13.09
N ASP A 37 2.66 4.86 13.49
CA ASP A 37 3.92 4.79 12.78
C ASP A 37 3.81 3.78 11.63
N VAL A 38 3.97 4.25 10.40
CA VAL A 38 3.91 3.44 9.18
C VAL A 38 5.30 3.08 8.64
N GLY A 39 6.26 2.91 9.53
CA GLY A 39 7.66 2.62 9.20
C GLY A 39 7.93 1.23 8.61
N THR A 40 6.95 0.31 8.57
CA THR A 40 7.07 -1.02 7.98
C THR A 40 5.94 -1.28 6.98
N LEU A 41 6.10 -2.28 6.08
CA LEU A 41 5.04 -2.69 5.17
C LEU A 41 3.80 -3.19 5.92
N GLY A 42 4.01 -3.90 7.03
CA GLY A 42 2.92 -4.37 7.88
C GLY A 42 2.12 -3.22 8.48
N SER A 43 2.78 -2.26 9.13
CA SER A 43 2.09 -1.10 9.72
C SER A 43 1.45 -0.18 8.67
N TYR A 44 2.04 -0.07 7.47
CA TYR A 44 1.43 0.63 6.34
C TYR A 44 0.16 -0.09 5.86
N TRP A 45 0.21 -1.42 5.70
CA TRP A 45 -0.94 -2.22 5.32
C TRP A 45 -2.06 -2.11 6.37
N GLU A 46 -1.74 -2.29 7.65
CA GLU A 46 -2.68 -2.17 8.76
C GLU A 46 -3.36 -0.79 8.80
N ALA A 47 -2.58 0.30 8.67
CA ALA A 47 -3.12 1.66 8.67
C ALA A 47 -4.14 1.89 7.55
N ASN A 48 -3.93 1.29 6.38
CA ASN A 48 -4.89 1.34 5.28
C ASN A 48 -6.13 0.48 5.54
N MET A 49 -5.97 -0.70 6.13
CA MET A 49 -7.11 -1.56 6.47
C MET A 49 -7.99 -0.96 7.56
N GLU A 50 -7.41 -0.25 8.53
CA GLU A 50 -8.15 0.49 9.57
C GLU A 50 -9.09 1.56 8.98
N LEU A 51 -8.76 2.14 7.83
CA LEU A 51 -9.62 3.11 7.14
C LEU A 51 -10.91 2.50 6.58
N ILE A 52 -10.96 1.18 6.39
CA ILE A 52 -12.11 0.46 5.82
C ILE A 52 -13.10 0.05 6.91
N ASP A 53 -12.76 0.19 8.17
CA ASP A 53 -13.65 -0.13 9.28
C ASP A 53 -14.93 0.70 9.25
N ILE A 54 -16.03 0.15 9.78
CA ILE A 54 -17.33 0.80 9.80
C ILE A 54 -17.27 2.15 10.53
N ILE A 55 -16.47 2.21 11.59
CA ILE A 55 -16.17 3.44 12.34
C ILE A 55 -14.65 3.51 12.45
N PRO A 56 -13.96 4.06 11.45
CA PRO A 56 -12.51 4.18 11.49
C PRO A 56 -12.11 5.17 12.60
N GLU A 57 -11.09 4.83 13.36
CA GLU A 57 -10.54 5.72 14.37
C GLU A 57 -9.97 7.00 13.74
N PHE A 58 -9.40 6.91 12.57
CA PHE A 58 -8.99 8.03 11.74
C PHE A 58 -10.07 8.38 10.71
N ASN A 59 -10.74 9.51 10.91
CA ASN A 59 -11.83 9.96 10.04
C ASN A 59 -11.32 10.73 8.82
N LEU A 60 -11.41 10.15 7.63
CA LEU A 60 -11.09 10.82 6.36
C LEU A 60 -12.12 11.90 5.98
N TYR A 61 -13.31 11.88 6.57
CA TYR A 61 -14.43 12.78 6.25
C TYR A 61 -14.58 13.91 7.27
N GLU A 62 -13.50 14.24 8.01
CA GLU A 62 -13.52 15.32 8.99
C GLU A 62 -13.83 16.66 8.32
N GLU A 63 -14.95 17.26 8.69
CA GLU A 63 -15.43 18.51 8.09
C GLU A 63 -14.72 19.75 8.64
N PHE A 64 -14.32 19.71 9.92
CA PHE A 64 -13.72 20.85 10.62
C PHE A 64 -12.22 20.95 10.42
N TRP A 65 -11.56 19.84 10.09
CA TRP A 65 -10.12 19.81 9.82
C TRP A 65 -9.84 19.01 8.55
N LYS A 66 -10.10 19.63 7.42
CA LYS A 66 -9.91 18.99 6.11
C LYS A 66 -8.43 18.79 5.81
N ILE A 67 -8.11 17.59 5.34
CA ILE A 67 -6.78 17.27 4.81
C ILE A 67 -6.76 17.69 3.34
N TYR A 68 -5.91 18.69 3.02
CA TYR A 68 -5.75 19.17 1.65
C TYR A 68 -4.58 18.46 0.99
N THR A 69 -4.79 17.99 -0.23
CA THR A 69 -3.76 17.41 -1.08
C THR A 69 -3.94 17.92 -2.53
N LYS A 70 -2.90 17.80 -3.34
CA LYS A 70 -3.03 18.07 -4.78
C LYS A 70 -3.82 16.92 -5.40
N GLY A 71 -5.01 17.21 -5.91
CA GLY A 71 -5.85 16.27 -6.65
C GLY A 71 -5.97 16.70 -8.11
N ASP A 72 -6.03 15.73 -9.01
CA ASP A 72 -6.42 15.94 -10.39
C ASP A 72 -7.95 15.88 -10.47
N ILE A 73 -8.55 16.53 -11.47
CA ILE A 73 -9.99 16.38 -11.74
C ILE A 73 -10.18 15.05 -12.45
N ILE A 74 -10.74 14.08 -11.75
CA ILE A 74 -10.93 12.71 -12.21
C ILE A 74 -12.44 12.40 -12.20
N PRO A 75 -12.98 11.63 -13.17
CA PRO A 75 -14.39 11.24 -13.15
C PRO A 75 -14.71 10.36 -11.94
N PRO A 76 -16.00 10.22 -11.56
CA PRO A 76 -16.40 9.23 -10.56
C PRO A 76 -15.98 7.81 -10.95
N GLN A 77 -15.86 6.95 -9.94
CA GLN A 77 -15.57 5.53 -10.15
C GLN A 77 -16.74 4.84 -10.90
N TYR A 78 -16.42 3.83 -11.70
CA TYR A 78 -17.37 2.96 -12.37
C TYR A 78 -17.33 1.56 -11.77
N ILE A 79 -18.47 1.04 -11.38
CA ILE A 79 -18.64 -0.34 -10.91
C ILE A 79 -19.58 -1.07 -11.86
N SER A 80 -19.07 -2.13 -12.50
CA SER A 80 -19.84 -2.94 -13.45
C SER A 80 -21.00 -3.66 -12.75
N ALA A 81 -22.06 -3.95 -13.47
CA ALA A 81 -23.20 -4.69 -12.94
C ALA A 81 -22.86 -6.12 -12.45
N GLU A 82 -21.79 -6.71 -12.96
CA GLU A 82 -21.30 -8.04 -12.58
C GLU A 82 -20.23 -7.99 -11.48
N ALA A 83 -19.75 -6.78 -11.12
CA ALA A 83 -18.73 -6.61 -10.09
C ALA A 83 -19.33 -6.77 -8.68
N VAL A 84 -18.50 -7.28 -7.77
CA VAL A 84 -18.85 -7.39 -6.36
C VAL A 84 -17.86 -6.56 -5.54
N THR A 85 -18.35 -5.66 -4.72
CA THR A 85 -17.51 -4.86 -3.81
C THR A 85 -18.03 -5.00 -2.38
N ASP A 86 -17.14 -5.32 -1.45
CA ASP A 86 -17.46 -5.46 -0.04
C ASP A 86 -16.34 -4.88 0.84
N ARG A 87 -16.70 -3.92 1.71
CA ARG A 87 -15.76 -3.23 2.61
C ARG A 87 -14.54 -2.66 1.89
N CYS A 88 -14.75 -1.75 0.95
CA CYS A 88 -13.68 -1.16 0.14
C CYS A 88 -13.69 0.37 0.17
N LEU A 89 -12.50 0.96 0.14
CA LEU A 89 -12.33 2.34 -0.29
C LEU A 89 -11.93 2.32 -1.76
N ILE A 90 -12.72 3.02 -2.60
CA ILE A 90 -12.51 3.05 -4.05
C ILE A 90 -12.34 4.50 -4.49
N GLY A 91 -11.18 4.80 -5.07
CA GLY A 91 -10.82 6.14 -5.55
C GLY A 91 -11.56 6.55 -6.82
N GLU A 92 -11.55 7.84 -7.09
CA GLU A 92 -12.13 8.45 -8.29
C GLU A 92 -11.48 7.87 -9.57
N GLY A 93 -12.26 7.72 -10.64
CA GLY A 93 -11.79 7.19 -11.91
C GLY A 93 -11.47 5.69 -11.92
N ALA A 94 -11.66 4.97 -10.81
CA ALA A 94 -11.47 3.54 -10.79
C ALA A 94 -12.56 2.81 -11.57
N GLU A 95 -12.21 1.75 -12.27
CA GLU A 95 -13.12 0.89 -13.04
C GLU A 95 -13.07 -0.53 -12.49
N ILE A 96 -14.17 -1.02 -11.92
CA ILE A 96 -14.23 -2.33 -11.27
C ILE A 96 -15.14 -3.27 -12.09
N TYR A 97 -14.54 -4.31 -12.65
CA TYR A 97 -15.24 -5.37 -13.39
C TYR A 97 -15.17 -6.74 -12.70
N GLY A 98 -14.38 -6.88 -11.65
CA GLY A 98 -14.19 -8.09 -10.87
C GLY A 98 -14.74 -7.99 -9.44
N GLU A 99 -14.25 -8.83 -8.56
CA GLU A 99 -14.59 -8.86 -7.14
C GLU A 99 -13.50 -8.18 -6.29
N VAL A 100 -13.91 -7.30 -5.37
CA VAL A 100 -12.99 -6.58 -4.48
C VAL A 100 -13.54 -6.64 -3.06
N HIS A 101 -12.74 -7.20 -2.15
CA HIS A 101 -13.10 -7.39 -0.75
C HIS A 101 -12.03 -6.81 0.17
N ASN A 102 -12.45 -6.09 1.20
CA ASN A 102 -11.58 -5.57 2.27
C ASN A 102 -10.30 -4.92 1.73
N SER A 103 -10.43 -4.02 0.75
CA SER A 103 -9.28 -3.49 -0.01
C SER A 103 -9.38 -1.99 -0.23
N VAL A 104 -8.21 -1.37 -0.41
CA VAL A 104 -8.07 0.05 -0.74
C VAL A 104 -7.63 0.17 -2.20
N ILE A 105 -8.47 0.76 -3.03
CA ILE A 105 -8.28 0.93 -4.46
C ILE A 105 -8.07 2.42 -4.75
N GLY A 106 -6.91 2.76 -5.27
CA GLY A 106 -6.52 4.12 -5.61
C GLY A 106 -7.22 4.68 -6.85
N PRO A 107 -7.02 5.96 -7.14
CA PRO A 107 -7.59 6.62 -8.32
C PRO A 107 -7.11 6.00 -9.64
N ASN A 108 -8.00 5.97 -10.65
CA ASN A 108 -7.72 5.46 -11.99
C ASN A 108 -7.23 4.00 -12.03
N VAL A 109 -7.58 3.19 -11.05
CA VAL A 109 -7.26 1.76 -11.06
C VAL A 109 -8.30 1.01 -11.88
N VAL A 110 -7.86 0.10 -12.74
CA VAL A 110 -8.75 -0.80 -13.49
C VAL A 110 -8.60 -2.22 -12.97
N ILE A 111 -9.71 -2.87 -12.63
CA ILE A 111 -9.76 -4.28 -12.22
C ILE A 111 -10.57 -5.09 -13.22
N GLY A 112 -9.89 -5.98 -13.94
CA GLY A 112 -10.46 -6.79 -15.01
C GLY A 112 -11.47 -7.83 -14.55
N LYS A 113 -12.24 -8.36 -15.51
CA LYS A 113 -13.29 -9.36 -15.27
C LYS A 113 -12.75 -10.65 -14.67
N GLY A 114 -13.52 -11.24 -13.76
CA GLY A 114 -13.16 -12.50 -13.11
C GLY A 114 -11.98 -12.42 -12.15
N SER A 115 -11.44 -11.22 -11.95
CA SER A 115 -10.39 -10.99 -10.94
C SER A 115 -11.01 -10.92 -9.55
N VAL A 116 -10.29 -11.43 -8.56
CA VAL A 116 -10.69 -11.44 -7.14
C VAL A 116 -9.56 -10.84 -6.31
N ILE A 117 -9.83 -9.70 -5.70
CA ILE A 117 -8.88 -8.94 -4.90
C ILE A 117 -9.33 -8.97 -3.44
N ARG A 118 -8.43 -9.38 -2.53
CA ARG A 118 -8.69 -9.44 -1.08
C ARG A 118 -7.57 -8.80 -0.30
N ASP A 119 -7.92 -8.13 0.80
CA ASP A 119 -6.98 -7.61 1.80
C ASP A 119 -5.81 -6.82 1.21
N SER A 120 -6.04 -6.09 0.11
CA SER A 120 -4.98 -5.54 -0.72
C SER A 120 -5.09 -4.03 -0.88
N ILE A 121 -3.93 -3.42 -1.14
CA ILE A 121 -3.81 -2.00 -1.44
C ILE A 121 -3.31 -1.87 -2.88
N ILE A 122 -4.07 -1.21 -3.73
CA ILE A 122 -3.67 -0.93 -5.12
C ILE A 122 -3.62 0.58 -5.31
N MET A 123 -2.43 1.11 -5.57
CA MET A 123 -2.23 2.54 -5.73
C MET A 123 -2.63 3.00 -7.14
N ARG A 124 -2.65 4.32 -7.32
CA ARG A 124 -3.17 5.01 -8.49
C ARG A 124 -2.63 4.49 -9.84
N ASN A 125 -3.44 4.67 -10.89
CA ASN A 125 -3.09 4.41 -12.29
C ASN A 125 -2.65 2.97 -12.58
N SER A 126 -2.97 2.01 -11.72
CA SER A 126 -2.58 0.62 -11.92
C SER A 126 -3.67 -0.16 -12.65
N THR A 127 -3.25 -1.09 -13.52
CA THR A 127 -4.16 -1.95 -14.28
C THR A 127 -3.98 -3.40 -13.86
N ILE A 128 -5.06 -4.02 -13.42
CA ILE A 128 -5.13 -5.43 -13.07
C ILE A 128 -5.91 -6.16 -14.17
N GLY A 129 -5.28 -7.12 -14.80
CA GLY A 129 -5.86 -7.90 -15.90
C GLY A 129 -7.06 -8.75 -15.48
N GLU A 130 -7.51 -9.62 -16.37
CA GLU A 130 -8.62 -10.53 -16.13
C GLU A 130 -8.19 -11.80 -15.40
N GLY A 131 -9.07 -12.37 -14.57
CA GLY A 131 -8.83 -13.63 -13.86
C GLY A 131 -7.72 -13.59 -12.80
N VAL A 132 -7.29 -12.41 -12.38
CA VAL A 132 -6.24 -12.24 -11.36
C VAL A 132 -6.77 -12.65 -9.98
N GLN A 133 -5.97 -13.41 -9.23
CA GLN A 133 -6.23 -13.75 -7.83
C GLN A 133 -5.19 -13.05 -6.95
N MET A 134 -5.63 -12.12 -6.14
CA MET A 134 -4.75 -11.30 -5.30
C MET A 134 -5.21 -11.38 -3.84
N ASP A 135 -4.27 -11.76 -2.98
CA ASP A 135 -4.49 -11.83 -1.55
C ASP A 135 -3.33 -11.16 -0.80
N LYS A 136 -3.67 -10.24 0.08
CA LYS A 136 -2.74 -9.51 0.96
C LYS A 136 -1.51 -8.96 0.20
N ALA A 137 -1.77 -8.05 -0.73
CA ALA A 137 -0.74 -7.45 -1.57
C ALA A 137 -0.74 -5.92 -1.48
N ILE A 138 0.42 -5.33 -1.75
CA ILE A 138 0.59 -3.89 -1.96
C ILE A 138 1.12 -3.68 -3.38
N ILE A 139 0.31 -3.05 -4.21
CA ILE A 139 0.66 -2.68 -5.58
C ILE A 139 0.90 -1.18 -5.62
N ALA A 140 2.10 -0.79 -5.99
CA ALA A 140 2.48 0.63 -6.10
C ALA A 140 1.83 1.31 -7.32
N GLU A 141 2.21 2.56 -7.58
CA GLU A 141 1.63 3.37 -8.65
C GLU A 141 2.08 2.90 -10.06
N ASP A 142 1.23 3.12 -11.05
CA ASP A 142 1.52 2.91 -12.47
C ASP A 142 1.93 1.45 -12.81
N VAL A 143 1.40 0.46 -12.08
CA VAL A 143 1.69 -0.96 -12.27
C VAL A 143 0.72 -1.58 -13.27
N THR A 144 1.24 -2.47 -14.12
CA THR A 144 0.42 -3.32 -15.00
C THR A 144 0.58 -4.78 -14.59
N ILE A 145 -0.52 -5.43 -14.23
CA ILE A 145 -0.58 -6.86 -13.95
C ILE A 145 -1.38 -7.54 -15.05
N GLY A 146 -0.78 -8.54 -15.69
CA GLY A 146 -1.37 -9.30 -16.76
C GLY A 146 -2.52 -10.22 -16.31
N ASN A 147 -3.03 -11.02 -17.24
CA ASN A 147 -4.16 -11.90 -16.99
C ASN A 147 -3.75 -13.17 -16.22
N ASN A 148 -4.68 -13.72 -15.45
CA ASN A 148 -4.53 -14.98 -14.70
C ASN A 148 -3.30 -15.00 -13.76
N VAL A 149 -2.87 -13.85 -13.28
CA VAL A 149 -1.78 -13.73 -12.31
C VAL A 149 -2.30 -14.09 -10.92
N VAL A 150 -1.47 -14.76 -10.12
CA VAL A 150 -1.80 -15.09 -8.73
C VAL A 150 -0.77 -14.46 -7.80
N LEU A 151 -1.20 -13.53 -6.94
CA LEU A 151 -0.33 -12.86 -5.96
C LEU A 151 -0.72 -13.23 -4.53
N GLY A 152 0.30 -13.34 -3.65
CA GLY A 152 0.09 -13.67 -2.23
C GLY A 152 -0.24 -15.15 -2.00
N CYS A 153 0.09 -16.03 -2.96
CA CYS A 153 -0.22 -17.44 -2.90
C CYS A 153 0.86 -18.27 -2.15
N GLY A 154 0.48 -19.50 -1.79
CA GLY A 154 1.38 -20.50 -1.20
C GLY A 154 1.66 -20.29 0.28
N GLU A 155 2.60 -21.07 0.79
CA GLU A 155 3.05 -20.99 2.17
C GLU A 155 3.88 -19.72 2.39
N GLU A 156 3.87 -19.21 3.63
CA GLU A 156 4.67 -18.08 4.00
C GLU A 156 6.12 -18.51 4.20
N ALA A 157 7.01 -17.97 3.38
CA ALA A 157 8.46 -18.14 3.50
C ALA A 157 9.14 -16.79 3.73
N PRO A 158 10.26 -16.74 4.50
CA PRO A 158 11.03 -15.52 4.66
C PRO A 158 11.60 -15.03 3.33
N ASN A 159 11.58 -13.71 3.10
CA ASN A 159 12.27 -13.13 1.95
C ASN A 159 13.79 -13.34 2.07
N VAL A 160 14.42 -13.83 1.00
CA VAL A 160 15.86 -14.19 1.03
C VAL A 160 16.77 -12.98 1.13
N LEU A 161 16.44 -11.88 0.48
CA LEU A 161 17.32 -10.70 0.41
C LEU A 161 17.11 -9.72 1.57
N LYS A 162 15.88 -9.48 1.98
CA LYS A 162 15.53 -8.47 2.99
C LYS A 162 14.39 -8.96 3.89
N PRO A 163 14.59 -10.00 4.69
CA PRO A 163 13.53 -10.61 5.50
C PRO A 163 12.92 -9.65 6.55
N ALA A 164 13.69 -8.66 7.01
CA ALA A 164 13.19 -7.65 7.95
C ALA A 164 12.27 -6.59 7.28
N VAL A 165 12.30 -6.46 5.97
CA VAL A 165 11.52 -5.48 5.22
C VAL A 165 10.30 -6.14 4.57
N TYR A 166 10.53 -7.24 3.84
CA TYR A 166 9.49 -7.98 3.12
C TYR A 166 9.04 -9.16 3.96
N SER A 167 8.05 -8.91 4.77
CA SER A 167 7.51 -9.85 5.77
C SER A 167 6.00 -9.62 5.93
N PHE A 168 5.41 -10.18 6.95
CA PHE A 168 3.97 -10.05 7.27
C PHE A 168 3.03 -10.76 6.27
N GLY A 169 3.54 -11.66 5.45
CA GLY A 169 2.75 -12.36 4.42
C GLY A 169 2.35 -11.49 3.23
N ILE A 170 2.92 -10.29 3.07
CA ILE A 170 2.54 -9.31 2.06
C ILE A 170 3.37 -9.50 0.79
N ALA A 171 2.70 -9.64 -0.36
CA ALA A 171 3.33 -9.54 -1.67
C ALA A 171 3.40 -8.06 -2.11
N THR A 172 4.55 -7.59 -2.57
CA THR A 172 4.74 -6.19 -2.98
C THR A 172 5.19 -6.06 -4.42
N VAL A 173 4.57 -5.14 -5.16
CA VAL A 173 4.97 -4.80 -6.53
C VAL A 173 5.30 -3.31 -6.56
N GLY A 174 6.55 -2.99 -6.91
CA GLY A 174 7.06 -1.63 -6.99
C GLY A 174 6.48 -0.83 -8.15
N GLU A 175 6.63 0.48 -8.09
CA GLU A 175 6.08 1.41 -9.09
C GLU A 175 6.56 1.11 -10.51
N ARG A 176 5.70 1.39 -11.51
CA ARG A 176 5.98 1.23 -12.94
C ARG A 176 6.42 -0.18 -13.34
N SER A 177 6.02 -1.17 -12.54
CA SER A 177 6.33 -2.57 -12.82
C SER A 177 5.31 -3.17 -13.80
N VAL A 178 5.77 -4.14 -14.57
CA VAL A 178 4.93 -4.94 -15.47
C VAL A 178 5.07 -6.41 -15.11
N ILE A 179 3.97 -7.04 -14.75
CA ILE A 179 3.87 -8.48 -14.46
C ILE A 179 3.16 -9.12 -15.65
N PRO A 180 3.78 -10.05 -16.38
CA PRO A 180 3.15 -10.71 -17.52
C PRO A 180 2.05 -11.69 -17.09
N ASP A 181 1.29 -12.18 -18.05
CA ASP A 181 0.20 -13.15 -17.84
C ASP A 181 0.70 -14.45 -17.20
N ASN A 182 -0.20 -15.09 -16.43
CA ASN A 182 -0.02 -16.44 -15.86
C ASN A 182 1.14 -16.57 -14.84
N VAL A 183 1.60 -15.47 -14.26
CA VAL A 183 2.67 -15.48 -13.25
C VAL A 183 2.09 -15.78 -11.86
N ARG A 184 2.84 -16.52 -11.03
CA ARG A 184 2.51 -16.78 -9.63
C ARG A 184 3.56 -16.15 -8.72
N ILE A 185 3.11 -15.35 -7.78
CA ILE A 185 3.94 -14.57 -6.84
C ILE A 185 3.56 -14.98 -5.42
N GLY A 186 4.53 -15.48 -4.67
CA GLY A 186 4.34 -15.91 -3.29
C GLY A 186 4.24 -14.75 -2.29
N LYS A 187 3.96 -15.12 -1.04
CA LYS A 187 4.00 -14.20 0.11
C LYS A 187 5.41 -13.70 0.37
N ASN A 188 5.52 -12.53 1.01
CA ASN A 188 6.81 -11.88 1.34
C ASN A 188 7.73 -11.64 0.12
N THR A 189 7.17 -11.64 -1.08
CA THR A 189 7.90 -11.38 -2.32
C THR A 189 7.84 -9.90 -2.68
N ALA A 190 8.98 -9.34 -3.12
CA ALA A 190 9.05 -7.99 -3.65
C ALA A 190 9.53 -8.03 -5.12
N ILE A 191 8.77 -7.40 -5.99
CA ILE A 191 9.07 -7.32 -7.43
C ILE A 191 9.13 -5.87 -7.82
N SER A 192 10.12 -5.53 -8.67
CA SER A 192 10.21 -4.22 -9.31
C SER A 192 10.72 -4.33 -10.74
N GLY A 193 10.26 -3.44 -11.61
CA GLY A 193 10.64 -3.39 -13.01
C GLY A 193 9.80 -4.33 -13.90
N ILE A 194 10.30 -4.63 -15.10
CA ILE A 194 9.61 -5.51 -16.06
C ILE A 194 10.00 -6.96 -15.76
N THR A 195 9.02 -7.76 -15.40
CA THR A 195 9.20 -9.19 -15.14
C THR A 195 9.07 -9.97 -16.44
N THR A 196 9.99 -10.89 -16.72
CA THR A 196 9.90 -11.80 -17.86
C THR A 196 9.48 -13.19 -17.41
N PRO A 197 8.73 -13.97 -18.21
CA PRO A 197 8.23 -15.29 -17.83
C PRO A 197 9.34 -16.30 -17.43
N ASP A 198 10.56 -16.11 -17.93
CA ASP A 198 11.71 -16.99 -17.69
C ASP A 198 12.45 -16.72 -16.37
N ARG A 199 12.15 -15.65 -15.67
CA ARG A 199 12.63 -15.46 -14.30
C ARG A 199 11.80 -16.33 -13.35
N LYS A 200 12.28 -17.57 -13.16
CA LYS A 200 11.84 -18.39 -12.02
C LYS A 200 11.88 -17.52 -10.76
N SER A 201 10.72 -17.38 -10.13
CA SER A 201 10.44 -16.68 -8.88
C SER A 201 11.69 -16.16 -8.15
N VAL A 202 11.89 -14.85 -8.15
CA VAL A 202 12.78 -14.23 -7.19
C VAL A 202 12.05 -14.31 -5.84
N VAL A 203 12.40 -15.31 -5.08
CA VAL A 203 11.98 -15.50 -3.69
C VAL A 203 12.75 -14.53 -2.82
#